data_a17792cdece47262ca88b9844f63f3cc
#
_entry.id   a17792cdece47262ca88b9844f63f3cc
#
_cell.length_a   1.000
_cell.length_b   1.000
_cell.length_c   1.000
_cell.angle_alpha   90.00
_cell.angle_beta   90.00
_cell.angle_gamma   90.00
#
_symmetry.space_group_name_H-M   'P 1'
#
loop_
_entity.id
_entity.type
_entity.pdbx_description
1 polymer ?
#
loop_
_entity_poly.entity_id
_entity_poly.type
_entity_poly.pdbx_seq_one_letter_code
_entity_poly.pdbx_strand_id
1 'polypeptide(L)'
;MFIKKNIGSIKLLWKFSFDDGSLKDSLFKYLESDETLTYIESLNNKYYSNNSISSYIFIGSREFIADMTTKLPIYEDQFKEAADVYNLDWKLLAAISYQESKWNNNAISPTGVKGLMMLTKSTADMLGVNRLNPNESILGASKYITQLSKKYIKYNKNTMMSMTLGAYNVGPGHISDIIKLAMKDNVNIENWLTLKKYLLKLHKKQFYKNMEYGYARGWEAVQYIENVKQYYDIISFLEEKDKKIQNNILQEGP
;
A
#
# COMPACT_ATOMS: atom_id res chain seq x y z
N MET A 1 -23.79 -1.39 24.95
CA MET A 1 -23.42 -0.03 24.52
C MET A 1 -22.00 0.00 24.02
N PHE A 2 -21.70 0.69 22.94
CA PHE A 2 -20.37 0.72 22.34
C PHE A 2 -19.82 2.14 22.36
N ILE A 3 -18.57 2.30 22.81
CA ILE A 3 -17.84 3.55 22.66
C ILE A 3 -16.87 3.40 21.49
N LYS A 4 -16.91 4.36 20.59
CA LYS A 4 -16.05 4.42 19.41
C LYS A 4 -15.18 5.65 19.55
N LYS A 5 -13.88 5.47 19.77
CA LYS A 5 -12.90 6.56 19.74
C LYS A 5 -11.91 6.33 18.60
N ASN A 6 -11.66 7.36 17.81
CA ASN A 6 -10.64 7.32 16.78
C ASN A 6 -9.33 7.79 17.40
N ILE A 7 -8.31 6.94 17.38
CA ILE A 7 -6.94 7.31 17.73
C ILE A 7 -6.14 7.17 16.45
N GLY A 8 -5.90 8.27 15.78
CA GLY A 8 -5.30 8.26 14.43
C GLY A 8 -6.14 7.47 13.43
N SER A 9 -5.53 6.53 12.71
CA SER A 9 -6.22 5.63 11.78
C SER A 9 -6.86 4.40 12.44
N ILE A 10 -6.62 4.17 13.73
CA ILE A 10 -7.12 3.01 14.46
C ILE A 10 -8.43 3.36 15.15
N LYS A 11 -9.48 2.58 14.87
CA LYS A 11 -10.75 2.67 15.57
C LYS A 11 -10.76 1.65 16.70
N LEU A 12 -10.67 2.12 17.95
CA LEU A 12 -10.88 1.29 19.12
C LEU A 12 -12.38 1.21 19.40
N LEU A 13 -12.92 -0.01 19.48
CA LEU A 13 -14.30 -0.28 19.84
C LEU A 13 -14.31 -0.95 21.21
N TRP A 14 -14.87 -0.26 22.19
CA TRP A 14 -15.01 -0.77 23.55
C TRP A 14 -16.44 -1.20 23.78
N LYS A 15 -16.62 -2.44 24.21
CA LYS A 15 -17.94 -3.00 24.54
C LYS A 15 -18.09 -3.06 26.05
N PHE A 16 -19.09 -2.37 26.57
CA PHE A 16 -19.48 -2.46 27.97
C PHE A 16 -20.64 -3.43 28.12
N SER A 17 -20.58 -4.31 29.12
CA SER A 17 -21.72 -5.15 29.48
C SER A 17 -22.67 -4.33 30.35
N PHE A 18 -23.87 -4.13 29.84
CA PHE A 18 -25.02 -3.51 30.48
C PHE A 18 -24.81 -2.20 31.29
N ASP A 19 -25.61 -1.22 30.99
CA ASP A 19 -26.09 0.02 31.71
C ASP A 19 -25.27 0.62 32.86
N ASP A 20 -23.97 0.36 32.96
CA ASP A 20 -23.13 1.09 33.87
C ASP A 20 -22.64 2.40 33.23
N GLY A 21 -23.51 3.41 33.24
CA GLY A 21 -23.18 4.76 32.80
C GLY A 21 -21.98 5.34 33.56
N SER A 22 -21.77 4.92 34.80
CA SER A 22 -20.71 5.44 35.67
C SER A 22 -19.31 5.04 35.18
N LEU A 23 -19.12 3.81 34.77
CA LEU A 23 -17.85 3.33 34.22
C LEU A 23 -17.53 3.98 32.85
N LYS A 24 -18.56 4.14 32.03
CA LYS A 24 -18.43 4.85 30.76
C LYS A 24 -18.00 6.30 30.97
N ASP A 25 -18.69 7.03 31.85
CA ASP A 25 -18.40 8.43 32.10
C ASP A 25 -17.04 8.62 32.77
N SER A 26 -16.66 7.72 33.69
CA SER A 26 -15.33 7.68 34.29
C SER A 26 -14.23 7.44 33.25
N LEU A 27 -14.45 6.50 32.30
CA LEU A 27 -13.50 6.23 31.23
C LEU A 27 -13.39 7.43 30.28
N PHE A 28 -14.50 8.08 29.89
CA PHE A 28 -14.45 9.28 29.09
C PHE A 28 -13.68 10.40 29.78
N LYS A 29 -13.99 10.66 31.05
CA LYS A 29 -13.31 11.68 31.85
C LYS A 29 -11.80 11.40 31.94
N TYR A 30 -11.41 10.12 32.11
CA TYR A 30 -10.00 9.72 32.12
C TYR A 30 -9.36 9.94 30.78
N LEU A 31 -9.98 9.48 29.65
CA LEU A 31 -9.44 9.61 28.30
C LEU A 31 -9.37 11.04 27.80
N GLU A 32 -10.15 11.97 28.38
CA GLU A 32 -10.17 13.39 28.03
C GLU A 32 -9.43 14.26 29.08
N SER A 33 -8.86 13.62 30.11
CA SER A 33 -8.05 14.36 31.10
C SER A 33 -6.75 14.87 30.46
N ASP A 34 -6.31 16.04 30.92
CA ASP A 34 -5.06 16.65 30.47
C ASP A 34 -3.86 15.72 30.72
N GLU A 35 -3.88 14.94 31.81
CA GLU A 35 -2.85 13.92 32.10
C GLU A 35 -2.80 12.84 31.04
N THR A 36 -3.96 12.29 30.65
CA THR A 36 -4.04 11.25 29.62
C THR A 36 -3.67 11.82 28.24
N LEU A 37 -4.11 13.02 27.91
CA LEU A 37 -3.75 13.68 26.65
C LEU A 37 -2.25 13.95 26.59
N THR A 38 -1.65 14.46 27.66
CA THR A 38 -0.20 14.66 27.78
C THR A 38 0.57 13.33 27.67
N TYR A 39 0.07 12.26 28.30
CA TYR A 39 0.66 10.93 28.20
C TYR A 39 0.57 10.37 26.77
N ILE A 40 -0.59 10.50 26.10
CA ILE A 40 -0.76 10.13 24.69
C ILE A 40 0.18 10.93 23.80
N GLU A 41 0.33 12.23 24.05
CA GLU A 41 1.27 13.07 23.32
C GLU A 41 2.73 12.66 23.57
N SER A 42 3.08 12.30 24.80
CA SER A 42 4.41 11.76 25.13
C SER A 42 4.69 10.43 24.43
N LEU A 43 3.70 9.54 24.33
CA LEU A 43 3.77 8.30 23.57
C LEU A 43 3.89 8.58 22.06
N ASN A 44 3.12 9.51 21.53
CA ASN A 44 3.23 9.96 20.17
C ASN A 44 4.65 10.50 19.89
N ASN A 45 5.16 11.36 20.77
CA ASN A 45 6.51 11.89 20.66
C ASN A 45 7.57 10.81 20.79
N LYS A 46 7.41 9.83 21.66
CA LYS A 46 8.36 8.74 21.86
C LYS A 46 8.36 7.72 20.72
N TYR A 47 7.19 7.41 20.15
CA TYR A 47 7.04 6.31 19.20
C TYR A 47 6.73 6.75 17.77
N TYR A 48 6.27 7.98 17.54
CA TYR A 48 5.79 8.45 16.24
C TYR A 48 6.42 9.78 15.76
N SER A 49 6.91 10.65 16.64
CA SER A 49 7.45 11.97 16.24
C SER A 49 8.94 11.94 15.87
N ASN A 50 9.67 10.97 16.38
CA ASN A 50 11.09 10.78 16.04
C ASN A 50 11.22 9.70 14.99
N ASN A 51 10.83 9.90 13.75
CA ASN A 51 11.17 9.07 12.58
C ASN A 51 11.76 7.67 12.90
N SER A 52 11.27 7.04 13.97
CA SER A 52 11.77 5.76 14.40
C SER A 52 11.02 4.65 13.66
N ILE A 53 11.76 3.69 13.13
CA ILE A 53 11.25 2.46 12.51
C ILE A 53 10.17 1.77 13.37
N SER A 54 10.14 2.04 14.68
CA SER A 54 9.16 1.47 15.62
C SER A 54 7.70 1.82 15.30
N SER A 55 7.42 2.94 14.62
CA SER A 55 6.07 3.30 14.19
C SER A 55 5.55 2.45 13.03
N TYR A 56 6.43 1.76 12.32
CA TYR A 56 6.15 0.91 11.17
C TYR A 56 6.18 -0.59 11.50
N ILE A 57 6.33 -0.98 12.78
CA ILE A 57 6.37 -2.40 13.16
C ILE A 57 4.95 -3.00 13.05
N PHE A 58 4.61 -3.32 11.83
CA PHE A 58 3.49 -4.19 11.47
C PHE A 58 3.95 -5.66 11.48
N ILE A 59 3.04 -6.60 11.73
CA ILE A 59 3.32 -8.04 11.58
C ILE A 59 3.73 -8.28 10.12
N GLY A 60 4.97 -8.68 9.90
CA GLY A 60 5.59 -8.82 8.56
C GLY A 60 6.68 -7.80 8.23
N SER A 61 6.75 -6.66 8.92
CA SER A 61 7.80 -5.66 8.68
C SER A 61 9.20 -6.15 9.08
N ARG A 62 9.32 -7.03 10.06
CA ARG A 62 10.62 -7.63 10.44
C ARG A 62 11.19 -8.49 9.32
N GLU A 63 10.36 -9.35 8.70
CA GLU A 63 10.75 -10.14 7.54
C GLU A 63 11.11 -9.24 6.37
N PHE A 64 10.30 -8.20 6.10
CA PHE A 64 10.57 -7.23 5.05
C PHE A 64 11.90 -6.50 5.25
N ILE A 65 12.20 -6.02 6.47
CA ILE A 65 13.47 -5.34 6.78
C ILE A 65 14.66 -6.30 6.62
N ALA A 66 14.54 -7.55 7.04
CA ALA A 66 15.56 -8.56 6.82
C ALA A 66 15.76 -8.84 5.32
N ASP A 67 14.69 -8.93 4.55
CA ASP A 67 14.73 -9.14 3.11
C ASP A 67 15.32 -7.92 2.36
N MET A 68 15.14 -6.71 2.87
CA MET A 68 15.78 -5.50 2.32
C MET A 68 17.29 -5.57 2.32
N THR A 69 17.90 -6.23 3.31
CA THR A 69 19.36 -6.38 3.38
C THR A 69 19.89 -7.58 2.59
N THR A 70 19.06 -8.60 2.35
CA THR A 70 19.51 -9.86 1.75
C THR A 70 19.03 -10.08 0.33
N LYS A 71 17.83 -9.60 -0.01
CA LYS A 71 17.21 -9.86 -1.33
C LYS A 71 17.11 -8.62 -2.22
N LEU A 72 16.79 -7.44 -1.63
CA LEU A 72 16.64 -6.22 -2.43
C LEU A 72 17.91 -5.86 -3.21
N PRO A 73 19.14 -5.97 -2.63
CA PRO A 73 20.37 -5.63 -3.37
C PRO A 73 20.58 -6.42 -4.65
N ILE A 74 19.98 -7.61 -4.77
CA ILE A 74 20.06 -8.44 -5.99
C ILE A 74 19.37 -7.77 -7.19
N TYR A 75 18.36 -6.94 -6.95
CA TYR A 75 17.49 -6.36 -7.98
C TYR A 75 17.46 -4.83 -7.96
N GLU A 76 18.15 -4.19 -7.04
CA GLU A 76 18.06 -2.74 -6.82
C GLU A 76 18.47 -1.94 -8.05
N ASP A 77 19.58 -2.32 -8.70
CA ASP A 77 20.05 -1.63 -9.90
C ASP A 77 19.05 -1.78 -11.06
N GLN A 78 18.45 -2.95 -11.23
CA GLN A 78 17.42 -3.18 -12.25
C GLN A 78 16.14 -2.38 -11.97
N PHE A 79 15.75 -2.21 -10.70
CA PHE A 79 14.64 -1.32 -10.33
C PHE A 79 14.96 0.13 -10.66
N LYS A 80 16.18 0.60 -10.39
CA LYS A 80 16.63 1.96 -10.72
C LYS A 80 16.66 2.20 -12.22
N GLU A 81 17.26 1.31 -13.00
CA GLU A 81 17.30 1.37 -14.47
C GLU A 81 15.90 1.44 -15.08
N ALA A 82 14.99 0.56 -14.65
CA ALA A 82 13.62 0.56 -15.12
C ALA A 82 12.85 1.82 -14.71
N ALA A 83 13.09 2.34 -13.51
CA ALA A 83 12.50 3.57 -13.02
C ALA A 83 12.93 4.77 -13.86
N ASP A 84 14.20 4.87 -14.23
CA ASP A 84 14.74 5.91 -15.11
C ASP A 84 14.10 5.86 -16.50
N VAL A 85 13.99 4.66 -17.10
CA VAL A 85 13.38 4.47 -18.44
C VAL A 85 11.91 4.93 -18.46
N TYR A 86 11.15 4.66 -17.40
CA TYR A 86 9.70 4.92 -17.36
C TYR A 86 9.29 6.13 -16.50
N ASN A 87 10.25 6.90 -16.00
CA ASN A 87 10.05 8.03 -15.08
C ASN A 87 9.16 7.66 -13.88
N LEU A 88 9.55 6.58 -13.20
CA LEU A 88 8.92 6.06 -11.99
C LEU A 88 9.85 6.20 -10.79
N ASP A 89 9.33 6.02 -9.60
CA ASP A 89 10.16 5.87 -8.39
C ASP A 89 10.55 4.39 -8.24
N TRP A 90 11.86 4.09 -8.23
CA TRP A 90 12.37 2.73 -8.09
C TRP A 90 11.91 2.04 -6.80
N LYS A 91 11.72 2.80 -5.73
CA LYS A 91 11.21 2.30 -4.44
C LYS A 91 9.78 1.78 -4.56
N LEU A 92 8.98 2.42 -5.41
CA LEU A 92 7.63 1.93 -5.70
C LEU A 92 7.68 0.59 -6.45
N LEU A 93 8.57 0.45 -7.43
CA LEU A 93 8.77 -0.81 -8.16
C LEU A 93 9.23 -1.93 -7.23
N ALA A 94 10.17 -1.64 -6.34
CA ALA A 94 10.65 -2.56 -5.32
C ALA A 94 9.53 -2.96 -4.34
N ALA A 95 8.72 -2.01 -3.88
CA ALA A 95 7.57 -2.27 -3.00
C ALA A 95 6.50 -3.16 -3.67
N ILE A 96 6.18 -2.89 -4.94
CA ILE A 96 5.28 -3.74 -5.73
C ILE A 96 5.85 -5.15 -5.85
N SER A 97 7.11 -5.29 -6.23
CA SER A 97 7.79 -6.58 -6.37
C SER A 97 7.79 -7.38 -5.07
N TYR A 98 8.00 -6.71 -3.94
CA TYR A 98 7.91 -7.38 -2.64
C TYR A 98 6.49 -7.88 -2.33
N GLN A 99 5.48 -7.08 -2.60
CA GLN A 99 4.08 -7.49 -2.45
C GLN A 99 3.72 -8.68 -3.35
N GLU A 100 4.28 -8.74 -4.54
CA GLU A 100 4.02 -9.81 -5.52
C GLU A 100 4.73 -11.12 -5.16
N SER A 101 6.02 -11.07 -4.88
CA SER A 101 6.86 -12.26 -4.80
C SER A 101 7.79 -12.32 -3.59
N LYS A 102 7.83 -11.30 -2.73
CA LYS A 102 8.85 -11.10 -1.70
C LYS A 102 10.28 -11.14 -2.26
N TRP A 103 10.45 -10.53 -3.44
CA TRP A 103 11.66 -10.54 -4.24
C TRP A 103 12.19 -11.93 -4.55
N ASN A 104 11.29 -12.89 -4.76
CA ASN A 104 11.61 -14.25 -5.18
C ASN A 104 11.22 -14.46 -6.65
N ASN A 105 12.19 -14.48 -7.56
CA ASN A 105 11.93 -14.69 -8.99
C ASN A 105 11.32 -16.07 -9.30
N ASN A 106 11.48 -17.05 -8.42
CA ASN A 106 10.92 -18.39 -8.57
C ASN A 106 9.52 -18.54 -7.95
N ALA A 107 8.94 -17.45 -7.46
CA ALA A 107 7.63 -17.49 -6.85
C ALA A 107 6.53 -17.91 -7.85
N ILE A 108 5.59 -18.71 -7.37
CA ILE A 108 4.42 -19.17 -8.11
C ILE A 108 3.17 -18.89 -7.27
N SER A 109 2.25 -18.12 -7.82
CA SER A 109 0.97 -17.86 -7.15
C SER A 109 0.06 -19.10 -7.16
N PRO A 110 -0.98 -19.17 -6.30
CA PRO A 110 -1.96 -20.25 -6.32
C PRO A 110 -2.66 -20.43 -7.67
N THR A 111 -2.71 -19.38 -8.49
CA THR A 111 -3.31 -19.40 -9.84
C THR A 111 -2.28 -19.67 -10.96
N GLY A 112 -1.02 -19.98 -10.58
CA GLY A 112 0.04 -20.33 -11.54
C GLY A 112 0.72 -19.13 -12.21
N VAL A 113 0.52 -17.90 -11.71
CA VAL A 113 1.31 -16.73 -12.14
C VAL A 113 2.71 -16.86 -11.57
N LYS A 114 3.73 -16.47 -12.34
CA LYS A 114 5.15 -16.72 -12.02
C LYS A 114 6.00 -15.47 -12.17
N GLY A 115 7.12 -15.45 -11.47
CA GLY A 115 8.20 -14.49 -11.62
C GLY A 115 8.16 -13.33 -10.63
N LEU A 116 9.18 -12.49 -10.70
CA LEU A 116 9.47 -11.45 -9.71
C LEU A 116 8.33 -10.42 -9.57
N MET A 117 7.73 -10.00 -10.69
CA MET A 117 6.66 -8.99 -10.74
C MET A 117 5.27 -9.60 -10.95
N MET A 118 5.13 -10.93 -10.90
CA MET A 118 3.85 -11.67 -11.06
C MET A 118 3.02 -11.22 -12.27
N LEU A 119 3.67 -10.95 -13.40
CA LEU A 119 2.95 -10.68 -14.65
C LEU A 119 2.21 -11.93 -15.12
N THR A 120 0.93 -11.82 -15.47
CA THR A 120 0.21 -12.90 -16.11
C THR A 120 0.85 -13.23 -17.45
N LYS A 121 0.64 -14.46 -17.96
CA LYS A 121 1.17 -14.82 -19.29
C LYS A 121 0.66 -13.86 -20.36
N SER A 122 -0.64 -13.56 -20.38
CA SER A 122 -1.23 -12.64 -21.35
C SER A 122 -0.67 -11.22 -21.26
N THR A 123 -0.41 -10.73 -20.04
CA THR A 123 0.19 -9.41 -19.85
C THR A 123 1.64 -9.40 -20.34
N ALA A 124 2.42 -10.43 -20.03
CA ALA A 124 3.81 -10.55 -20.49
C ALA A 124 3.90 -10.64 -22.01
N ASP A 125 3.04 -11.46 -22.64
CA ASP A 125 2.94 -11.59 -24.09
C ASP A 125 2.56 -10.26 -24.75
N MET A 126 1.58 -9.54 -24.21
CA MET A 126 1.17 -8.20 -24.68
C MET A 126 2.30 -7.17 -24.58
N LEU A 127 3.13 -7.26 -23.55
CA LEU A 127 4.25 -6.34 -23.33
C LEU A 127 5.49 -6.72 -24.12
N GLY A 128 5.56 -7.97 -24.64
CA GLY A 128 6.70 -8.52 -25.38
C GLY A 128 7.89 -8.86 -24.46
N VAL A 129 7.64 -9.35 -23.22
CA VAL A 129 8.67 -9.64 -22.22
C VAL A 129 8.61 -11.07 -21.69
N ASN A 130 9.77 -11.61 -21.34
CA ASN A 130 9.86 -12.87 -20.60
C ASN A 130 9.67 -12.61 -19.09
N ARG A 131 8.48 -12.92 -18.56
CA ARG A 131 8.16 -12.73 -17.14
C ARG A 131 9.03 -13.52 -16.16
N LEU A 132 9.77 -14.54 -16.62
CA LEU A 132 10.66 -15.35 -15.79
C LEU A 132 12.08 -14.78 -15.74
N ASN A 133 12.44 -13.88 -16.67
CA ASN A 133 13.66 -13.11 -16.58
C ASN A 133 13.42 -11.90 -15.68
N PRO A 134 14.18 -11.72 -14.57
CA PRO A 134 13.96 -10.63 -13.63
C PRO A 134 13.99 -9.24 -14.29
N ASN A 135 14.99 -8.96 -15.11
CA ASN A 135 15.16 -7.65 -15.76
C ASN A 135 13.98 -7.34 -16.71
N GLU A 136 13.62 -8.30 -17.56
CA GLU A 136 12.48 -8.14 -18.47
C GLU A 136 11.16 -8.04 -17.71
N SER A 137 11.02 -8.78 -16.62
CA SER A 137 9.84 -8.73 -15.74
C SER A 137 9.68 -7.34 -15.09
N ILE A 138 10.78 -6.76 -14.58
CA ILE A 138 10.80 -5.41 -13.98
C ILE A 138 10.49 -4.36 -15.05
N LEU A 139 11.14 -4.39 -16.21
CA LEU A 139 10.88 -3.47 -17.32
C LEU A 139 9.43 -3.57 -17.82
N GLY A 140 8.93 -4.79 -18.00
CA GLY A 140 7.54 -5.03 -18.41
C GLY A 140 6.53 -4.50 -17.39
N ALA A 141 6.74 -4.75 -16.12
CA ALA A 141 5.89 -4.22 -15.04
C ALA A 141 5.93 -2.69 -15.00
N SER A 142 7.10 -2.07 -15.15
CA SER A 142 7.26 -0.62 -15.19
C SER A 142 6.50 0.01 -16.35
N LYS A 143 6.61 -0.59 -17.55
CA LYS A 143 5.82 -0.21 -18.72
C LYS A 143 4.33 -0.32 -18.46
N TYR A 144 3.88 -1.43 -17.85
CA TYR A 144 2.48 -1.66 -17.55
C TYR A 144 1.94 -0.68 -16.51
N ILE A 145 2.68 -0.41 -15.43
CA ILE A 145 2.34 0.58 -14.40
C ILE A 145 2.18 1.97 -15.04
N THR A 146 3.09 2.36 -15.92
CA THR A 146 3.01 3.63 -16.65
C THR A 146 1.77 3.69 -17.55
N GLN A 147 1.43 2.60 -18.25
CA GLN A 147 0.21 2.54 -19.06
C GLN A 147 -1.06 2.64 -18.21
N LEU A 148 -1.07 2.00 -17.04
CA LEU A 148 -2.20 2.07 -16.10
C LEU A 148 -2.33 3.47 -15.51
N SER A 149 -1.24 4.10 -15.07
CA SER A 149 -1.27 5.44 -14.46
C SER A 149 -1.83 6.50 -15.41
N LYS A 150 -1.51 6.42 -16.71
CA LYS A 150 -2.05 7.31 -17.74
C LYS A 150 -3.58 7.29 -17.80
N LYS A 151 -4.22 6.15 -17.49
CA LYS A 151 -5.70 6.05 -17.45
C LYS A 151 -6.33 6.88 -16.33
N TYR A 152 -5.57 7.14 -15.29
CA TYR A 152 -6.05 7.82 -14.07
C TYR A 152 -5.43 9.20 -13.85
N ILE A 153 -4.78 9.76 -14.87
CA ILE A 153 -4.05 11.05 -14.79
C ILE A 153 -4.92 12.24 -14.37
N LYS A 154 -6.24 12.15 -14.57
CA LYS A 154 -7.20 13.20 -14.16
C LYS A 154 -7.40 13.29 -12.65
N TYR A 155 -6.98 12.28 -11.89
CA TYR A 155 -7.09 12.26 -10.43
C TYR A 155 -5.84 12.85 -9.78
N ASN A 156 -5.95 13.30 -8.53
CA ASN A 156 -4.74 13.72 -7.79
C ASN A 156 -3.74 12.56 -7.65
N LYS A 157 -2.46 12.88 -7.43
CA LYS A 157 -1.35 11.93 -7.41
C LYS A 157 -1.60 10.70 -6.52
N ASN A 158 -2.15 10.91 -5.32
CA ASN A 158 -2.38 9.82 -4.36
C ASN A 158 -3.52 8.87 -4.81
N THR A 159 -4.59 9.43 -5.37
CA THR A 159 -5.72 8.65 -5.89
C THR A 159 -5.32 7.92 -7.17
N MET A 160 -4.62 8.60 -8.09
CA MET A 160 -4.07 8.01 -9.31
C MET A 160 -3.19 6.80 -8.98
N MET A 161 -2.25 6.95 -8.03
CA MET A 161 -1.39 5.87 -7.60
C MET A 161 -2.18 4.70 -7.01
N SER A 162 -3.16 4.97 -6.15
CA SER A 162 -3.99 3.93 -5.54
C SER A 162 -4.83 3.18 -6.59
N MET A 163 -5.38 3.90 -7.60
CA MET A 163 -6.10 3.28 -8.73
C MET A 163 -5.17 2.46 -9.61
N THR A 164 -3.93 2.92 -9.85
CA THR A 164 -2.91 2.20 -10.61
C THR A 164 -2.55 0.89 -9.93
N LEU A 165 -2.28 0.91 -8.63
CA LEU A 165 -2.00 -0.29 -7.83
C LEU A 165 -3.20 -1.24 -7.80
N GLY A 166 -4.41 -0.72 -7.63
CA GLY A 166 -5.62 -1.51 -7.70
C GLY A 166 -5.79 -2.17 -9.08
N ALA A 167 -5.56 -1.42 -10.16
CA ALA A 167 -5.63 -1.93 -11.53
C ALA A 167 -4.55 -2.98 -11.84
N TYR A 168 -3.37 -2.84 -11.25
CA TYR A 168 -2.30 -3.85 -11.36
C TYR A 168 -2.75 -5.18 -10.73
N ASN A 169 -3.38 -5.14 -9.55
CA ASN A 169 -3.78 -6.31 -8.78
C ASN A 169 -5.06 -6.98 -9.33
N VAL A 170 -6.18 -6.25 -9.44
CA VAL A 170 -7.48 -6.83 -9.84
C VAL A 170 -7.84 -6.58 -11.30
N GLY A 171 -7.03 -5.83 -12.01
CA GLY A 171 -7.25 -5.46 -13.41
C GLY A 171 -7.96 -4.11 -13.60
N PRO A 172 -7.63 -3.41 -14.71
CA PRO A 172 -8.16 -2.06 -14.98
C PRO A 172 -9.68 -2.05 -15.22
N GLY A 173 -10.26 -3.16 -15.67
CA GLY A 173 -11.70 -3.29 -15.86
C GLY A 173 -12.48 -3.11 -14.56
N HIS A 174 -12.06 -3.75 -13.49
CA HIS A 174 -12.71 -3.61 -12.18
C HIS A 174 -12.56 -2.20 -11.60
N ILE A 175 -11.44 -1.51 -11.87
CA ILE A 175 -11.31 -0.09 -11.50
C ILE A 175 -12.27 0.78 -12.33
N SER A 176 -12.45 0.47 -13.61
CA SER A 176 -13.47 1.14 -14.44
C SER A 176 -14.88 0.95 -13.87
N ASP A 177 -15.22 -0.25 -13.45
CA ASP A 177 -16.53 -0.56 -12.84
C ASP A 177 -16.82 0.27 -11.59
N ILE A 178 -15.83 0.38 -10.68
CA ILE A 178 -16.01 1.18 -9.46
C ILE A 178 -16.09 2.68 -9.76
N ILE A 179 -15.38 3.17 -10.78
CA ILE A 179 -15.49 4.57 -11.23
C ILE A 179 -16.88 4.84 -11.78
N LYS A 180 -17.39 3.97 -12.66
CA LYS A 180 -18.76 4.07 -13.20
C LYS A 180 -19.82 4.03 -12.10
N LEU A 181 -19.64 3.15 -11.11
CA LEU A 181 -20.54 3.05 -9.96
C LEU A 181 -20.52 4.32 -9.12
N ALA A 182 -19.35 4.90 -8.85
CA ALA A 182 -19.22 6.13 -8.10
C ALA A 182 -19.88 7.32 -8.83
N MET A 183 -19.70 7.40 -10.15
CA MET A 183 -20.38 8.40 -10.98
C MET A 183 -21.91 8.26 -10.90
N LYS A 184 -22.43 7.03 -10.93
CA LYS A 184 -23.87 6.75 -10.76
C LYS A 184 -24.37 7.18 -9.38
N ASP A 185 -23.57 7.02 -8.36
CA ASP A 185 -23.87 7.42 -6.98
C ASP A 185 -23.64 8.94 -6.76
N ASN A 186 -23.25 9.71 -7.79
CA ASN A 186 -22.82 11.12 -7.72
C ASN A 186 -21.69 11.36 -6.71
N VAL A 187 -20.75 10.41 -6.60
CA VAL A 187 -19.61 10.47 -5.69
C VAL A 187 -18.31 10.63 -6.48
N ASN A 188 -17.53 11.66 -6.14
CA ASN A 188 -16.21 11.85 -6.70
C ASN A 188 -15.17 11.06 -5.87
N ILE A 189 -14.34 10.23 -6.56
CA ILE A 189 -13.28 9.46 -5.91
C ILE A 189 -12.00 10.31 -5.89
N GLU A 190 -11.83 11.15 -4.88
CA GLU A 190 -10.68 12.05 -4.74
C GLU A 190 -9.70 11.64 -3.64
N ASN A 191 -10.06 10.65 -2.84
CA ASN A 191 -9.23 10.21 -1.72
C ASN A 191 -9.30 8.70 -1.50
N TRP A 192 -8.32 8.18 -0.75
CA TRP A 192 -8.20 6.76 -0.45
C TRP A 192 -9.43 6.18 0.26
N LEU A 193 -10.03 6.90 1.20
CA LEU A 193 -11.18 6.38 1.97
C LEU A 193 -12.38 6.13 1.06
N THR A 194 -12.63 7.02 0.11
CA THR A 194 -13.70 6.86 -0.89
C THR A 194 -13.38 5.72 -1.84
N LEU A 195 -12.17 5.67 -2.41
CA LEU A 195 -11.74 4.57 -3.28
C LEU A 195 -11.86 3.22 -2.58
N LYS A 196 -11.39 3.10 -1.34
CA LYS A 196 -11.50 1.90 -0.51
C LYS A 196 -12.95 1.41 -0.36
N LYS A 197 -13.88 2.34 -0.10
CA LYS A 197 -15.32 2.00 0.00
C LYS A 197 -15.84 1.38 -1.29
N TYR A 198 -15.44 1.90 -2.45
CA TYR A 198 -15.89 1.40 -3.75
C TYR A 198 -15.17 0.10 -4.14
N LEU A 199 -13.90 -0.08 -3.87
CA LEU A 199 -13.20 -1.36 -4.03
C LEU A 199 -13.90 -2.47 -3.25
N LEU A 200 -14.33 -2.21 -2.01
CA LEU A 200 -15.07 -3.18 -1.19
C LEU A 200 -16.48 -3.51 -1.72
N LYS A 201 -16.99 -2.82 -2.75
CA LYS A 201 -18.24 -3.18 -3.42
C LYS A 201 -18.03 -4.30 -4.45
N LEU A 202 -16.82 -4.51 -4.98
CA LEU A 202 -16.49 -5.50 -6.01
C LEU A 202 -16.81 -6.95 -5.62
N HIS A 203 -16.80 -7.30 -4.33
CA HIS A 203 -17.12 -8.65 -3.87
C HIS A 203 -18.59 -8.82 -3.40
N LYS A 204 -19.38 -7.74 -3.37
CA LYS A 204 -20.78 -7.76 -2.91
C LYS A 204 -21.73 -8.01 -4.08
N LYS A 205 -22.50 -9.11 -4.03
CA LYS A 205 -23.39 -9.57 -5.11
C LYS A 205 -24.34 -8.49 -5.63
N GLN A 206 -24.89 -7.65 -4.74
CA GLN A 206 -25.81 -6.57 -5.10
C GLN A 206 -25.18 -5.52 -6.04
N PHE A 207 -23.84 -5.40 -6.04
CA PHE A 207 -23.11 -4.48 -6.92
C PHE A 207 -22.53 -5.20 -8.13
N TYR A 208 -21.72 -6.27 -7.93
CA TYR A 208 -20.97 -6.89 -9.02
C TYR A 208 -21.86 -7.53 -10.10
N LYS A 209 -23.09 -7.97 -9.77
CA LYS A 209 -24.01 -8.54 -10.76
C LYS A 209 -24.40 -7.57 -11.89
N ASN A 210 -24.25 -6.26 -11.66
CA ASN A 210 -24.57 -5.20 -12.61
C ASN A 210 -23.29 -4.49 -13.12
N MET A 211 -22.10 -5.01 -12.81
CA MET A 211 -20.83 -4.52 -13.29
C MET A 211 -20.40 -5.26 -14.57
N GLU A 212 -19.72 -4.56 -15.46
CA GLU A 212 -19.26 -5.10 -16.75
C GLU A 212 -18.24 -6.24 -16.56
N TYR A 213 -17.35 -6.09 -15.59
CA TYR A 213 -16.30 -7.07 -15.30
C TYR A 213 -16.66 -8.03 -14.15
N GLY A 214 -17.81 -7.80 -13.50
CA GLY A 214 -18.38 -8.72 -12.52
C GLY A 214 -17.62 -8.75 -11.18
N TYR A 215 -17.48 -9.96 -10.64
CA TYR A 215 -16.89 -10.19 -9.32
C TYR A 215 -15.38 -10.03 -9.30
N ALA A 216 -14.89 -9.30 -8.30
CA ALA A 216 -13.49 -9.33 -7.90
C ALA A 216 -13.35 -9.30 -6.37
N ARG A 217 -12.19 -9.74 -5.87
CA ARG A 217 -11.87 -9.72 -4.44
C ARG A 217 -11.42 -8.33 -4.00
N GLY A 218 -12.36 -7.37 -3.96
CA GLY A 218 -12.04 -5.97 -3.65
C GLY A 218 -11.29 -5.75 -2.34
N TRP A 219 -11.45 -6.65 -1.35
CA TRP A 219 -10.70 -6.63 -0.10
C TRP A 219 -9.22 -7.00 -0.29
N GLU A 220 -8.90 -7.91 -1.23
CA GLU A 220 -7.49 -8.20 -1.59
C GLU A 220 -6.83 -6.98 -2.25
N ALA A 221 -7.56 -6.29 -3.14
CA ALA A 221 -7.05 -5.05 -3.76
C ALA A 221 -6.80 -3.95 -2.72
N VAL A 222 -7.67 -3.81 -1.71
CA VAL A 222 -7.46 -2.87 -0.61
C VAL A 222 -6.20 -3.22 0.17
N GLN A 223 -6.04 -4.48 0.57
CA GLN A 223 -4.87 -4.94 1.32
C GLN A 223 -3.58 -4.78 0.49
N TYR A 224 -3.65 -5.11 -0.80
CA TYR A 224 -2.54 -4.93 -1.74
C TYR A 224 -2.05 -3.49 -1.77
N ILE A 225 -2.96 -2.54 -1.96
CA ILE A 225 -2.62 -1.11 -2.02
C ILE A 225 -2.02 -0.62 -0.68
N GLU A 226 -2.61 -1.03 0.44
CA GLU A 226 -2.12 -0.66 1.78
C GLU A 226 -0.72 -1.23 2.03
N ASN A 227 -0.48 -2.50 1.69
CA ASN A 227 0.82 -3.14 1.84
C ASN A 227 1.90 -2.49 0.97
N VAL A 228 1.62 -2.25 -0.32
CA VAL A 228 2.59 -1.60 -1.22
C VAL A 228 2.97 -0.22 -0.71
N LYS A 229 2.00 0.59 -0.27
CA LYS A 229 2.28 1.91 0.31
C LYS A 229 3.17 1.80 1.54
N GLN A 230 2.90 0.84 2.42
CA GLN A 230 3.68 0.63 3.62
C GLN A 230 5.12 0.21 3.31
N TYR A 231 5.33 -0.73 2.37
CA TYR A 231 6.68 -1.12 1.93
C TYR A 231 7.42 0.06 1.31
N TYR A 232 6.75 0.85 0.47
CA TYR A 232 7.31 2.05 -0.12
C TYR A 232 7.76 3.07 0.94
N ASP A 233 6.94 3.30 1.97
CA ASP A 233 7.27 4.23 3.05
C ASP A 233 8.48 3.76 3.85
N ILE A 234 8.60 2.44 4.13
CA ILE A 234 9.74 1.87 4.83
C ILE A 234 11.02 2.00 4.00
N ILE A 235 10.99 1.64 2.69
CA ILE A 235 12.15 1.78 1.80
C ILE A 235 12.60 3.24 1.75
N SER A 236 11.65 4.16 1.57
CA SER A 236 11.94 5.60 1.47
C SER A 236 12.57 6.14 2.75
N PHE A 237 12.05 5.76 3.91
CA PHE A 237 12.58 6.17 5.20
C PHE A 237 14.02 5.67 5.42
N LEU A 238 14.31 4.40 5.09
CA LEU A 238 15.63 3.83 5.28
C LEU A 238 16.65 4.45 4.33
N GLU A 239 16.29 4.65 3.06
CA GLU A 239 17.14 5.35 2.08
C GLU A 239 17.49 6.78 2.53
N GLU A 240 16.52 7.54 3.03
CA GLU A 240 16.77 8.88 3.55
C GLU A 240 17.70 8.89 4.77
N LYS A 241 17.54 7.91 5.66
CA LYS A 241 18.38 7.74 6.83
C LYS A 241 19.85 7.44 6.44
N ASP A 242 20.05 6.54 5.48
CA ASP A 242 21.38 6.17 5.01
C ASP A 242 22.07 7.36 4.33
N LYS A 243 21.35 8.13 3.51
CA LYS A 243 21.86 9.37 2.90
C LYS A 243 22.30 10.40 3.96
N LYS A 244 21.53 10.57 5.04
CA LYS A 244 21.90 11.48 6.14
C LYS A 244 23.16 11.02 6.86
N ILE A 245 23.28 9.72 7.12
CA ILE A 245 24.49 9.16 7.77
C ILE A 245 25.70 9.38 6.87
N GLN A 246 25.63 9.08 5.58
CA GLN A 246 26.72 9.28 4.62
C GLN A 246 27.15 10.75 4.53
N ASN A 247 26.17 11.67 4.47
CA ASN A 247 26.47 13.09 4.43
C ASN A 247 27.14 13.61 5.71
N ASN A 248 26.76 13.10 6.88
CA ASN A 248 27.41 13.47 8.15
C ASN A 248 28.86 12.96 8.20
N ILE A 249 29.12 11.73 7.76
CA ILE A 249 30.47 11.16 7.69
C ILE A 249 31.36 11.98 6.74
N LEU A 250 30.83 12.45 5.62
CA LEU A 250 31.56 13.29 4.66
C LEU A 250 31.85 14.70 5.18
N GLN A 251 31.05 15.22 6.11
CA GLN A 251 31.24 16.53 6.72
C GLN A 251 32.19 16.51 7.93
N GLU A 252 32.32 15.37 8.59
CA GLU A 252 33.23 15.13 9.74
C GLU A 252 34.59 14.61 9.30
N GLY A 253 35.02 14.77 8.03
CA GLY A 253 36.24 14.28 7.40
C GLY A 253 37.50 14.37 8.27
N PRO A 254 38.60 13.61 7.95
CA PRO A 254 39.67 13.28 8.86
C PRO A 254 40.41 14.49 9.42
#